data_e340def2a93db5be93b48ecc092b8b6c
#
_entry.id   e340def2a93db5be93b48ecc092b8b6c
#
_cell.length_a   1.000
_cell.length_b   1.000
_cell.length_c   1.000
_cell.angle_alpha   90.00
_cell.angle_beta   90.00
_cell.angle_gamma   90.00
#
_symmetry.space_group_name_H-M   'P 1'
#
loop_
_entity.id
_entity.type
_entity.pdbx_description
1 polymer ?
#
loop_
_entity_poly.entity_id
_entity_poly.type
_entity_poly.pdbx_seq_one_letter_code
_entity_poly.pdbx_strand_id
1 'polypeptide(L)'
;MMRKLSALRALVIAMLCLIPALLAGSSGAWADAEEVPPGDSGDNQVAGDDAGELYVIGTDTTFAPFEFRDPSGELVGIDIDIMTAIAENQGFQVEFRSMGFNAALQALSSNQVDGVIAGMGITDERQEVYDFSDPYFTGELTIAANEGSGITGWEDLEGETVAVKTGSLSEEWAQEMQEDYDFELNSLDQTTSLVESVKAGHDAALVDDLPIIAYGIQQGSGLELVSDPEPAGDYGFAVNKGENQELLTMFNEGLQEIQASGEYDEILDRYLGEDAEGPDNSTFIGLLQTSLPALMIGLGNTLAITGISFAMAMVLGLVFGFLKVSSNIVLRGIATTYVNLFRGTPVLVWAFFFYFGLPQLIQTEVNIWVAGALTLSLNAGAYIAEIVRGGIQSVDSGQQEAARSLALTSGQSMRYVVLPQAFKIMTPSLINQLVIMIKDSSLLLAIGFGELLYQAQQIYAANFRVTEVLAIAGLIYFIAIYLLTKLANFVDKKVNH
;
A
#
# COMPACT_ATOMS: atom_id res chain seq x y z
N MET A 1 -8.57 32.69 11.33
CA MET A 1 -8.20 31.39 10.74
C MET A 1 -6.83 30.93 11.26
N MET A 2 -5.79 31.73 11.23
CA MET A 2 -4.41 31.37 11.69
C MET A 2 -4.29 30.91 13.17
N ARG A 3 -5.08 31.44 14.12
CA ARG A 3 -5.06 30.97 15.53
C ARG A 3 -5.65 29.58 15.75
N LYS A 4 -6.55 29.10 14.86
CA LYS A 4 -7.09 27.74 14.93
C LYS A 4 -6.13 26.70 14.34
N LEU A 5 -5.32 27.10 13.33
CA LEU A 5 -4.25 26.26 12.78
C LEU A 5 -3.10 26.07 13.79
N SER A 6 -2.75 27.10 14.56
CA SER A 6 -1.69 26.98 15.58
C SER A 6 -2.10 26.05 16.75
N ALA A 7 -3.38 26.01 17.10
CA ALA A 7 -3.89 25.10 18.12
C ALA A 7 -3.93 23.65 17.62
N LEU A 8 -4.26 23.43 16.35
CA LEU A 8 -4.24 22.10 15.74
C LEU A 8 -2.79 21.59 15.59
N ARG A 9 -1.86 22.45 15.16
CA ARG A 9 -0.42 22.14 15.13
C ARG A 9 0.12 21.78 16.52
N ALA A 10 -0.25 22.54 17.55
CA ALA A 10 0.17 22.27 18.93
C ALA A 10 -0.40 20.95 19.46
N LEU A 11 -1.62 20.57 19.07
CA LEU A 11 -2.24 19.29 19.45
C LEU A 11 -1.57 18.11 18.73
N VAL A 12 -1.28 18.24 17.45
CA VAL A 12 -0.59 17.23 16.64
C VAL A 12 0.85 17.05 17.13
N ILE A 13 1.57 18.14 17.40
CA ILE A 13 2.93 18.11 17.95
C ILE A 13 2.94 17.50 19.36
N ALA A 14 1.97 17.81 20.21
CA ALA A 14 1.86 17.22 21.54
C ALA A 14 1.54 15.70 21.48
N MET A 15 0.73 15.25 20.52
CA MET A 15 0.50 13.82 20.26
C MET A 15 1.77 13.13 19.73
N LEU A 16 2.51 13.77 18.81
CA LEU A 16 3.76 13.24 18.25
C LEU A 16 4.91 13.24 19.26
N CYS A 17 4.98 14.21 20.20
CA CYS A 17 6.00 14.26 21.25
C CYS A 17 5.82 13.15 22.33
N LEU A 18 4.64 12.54 22.43
CA LEU A 18 4.43 11.38 23.32
C LEU A 18 5.04 10.08 22.74
N ILE A 19 5.28 10.01 21.45
CA ILE A 19 5.80 8.82 20.75
C ILE A 19 7.32 8.65 20.96
N PRO A 20 8.18 9.70 20.81
CA PRO A 20 9.61 9.58 21.07
C PRO A 20 9.96 9.30 22.53
N ALA A 21 9.16 9.80 23.48
CA ALA A 21 9.38 9.53 24.91
C ALA A 21 9.10 8.05 25.28
N LEU A 22 8.24 7.37 24.52
CA LEU A 22 7.98 5.92 24.65
C LEU A 22 9.03 5.06 23.93
N LEU A 23 9.61 5.57 22.81
CA LEU A 23 10.68 4.90 22.07
C LEU A 23 12.06 5.11 22.71
N ALA A 24 12.31 6.25 23.34
CA ALA A 24 13.58 6.57 24.02
C ALA A 24 13.78 5.78 25.34
N GLY A 25 12.71 5.20 25.88
CA GLY A 25 12.79 4.31 27.07
C GLY A 25 13.29 2.89 26.77
N SER A 26 13.44 2.50 25.50
CA SER A 26 13.86 1.14 25.09
C SER A 26 15.28 1.06 24.53
N SER A 27 16.05 2.15 24.50
CA SER A 27 17.40 2.19 23.92
C SER A 27 18.50 1.46 24.72
N GLY A 28 18.14 0.72 25.76
CA GLY A 28 19.08 -0.05 26.57
C GLY A 28 19.10 -1.57 26.36
N ALA A 29 18.19 -2.12 25.52
CA ALA A 29 18.03 -3.58 25.38
C ALA A 29 18.32 -4.14 23.97
N TRP A 30 18.75 -3.30 23.03
CA TRP A 30 18.95 -3.70 21.61
C TRP A 30 20.39 -3.56 21.13
N ALA A 31 21.36 -3.40 22.04
CA ALA A 31 22.75 -3.15 21.70
C ALA A 31 23.58 -4.42 21.39
N ASP A 32 23.04 -5.63 21.55
CA ASP A 32 23.75 -6.89 21.30
C ASP A 32 22.95 -7.91 20.46
N ALA A 33 21.98 -7.47 19.66
CA ALA A 33 21.47 -8.29 18.57
C ALA A 33 22.28 -7.89 17.31
N GLU A 34 23.04 -8.86 16.74
CA GLU A 34 23.60 -8.71 15.39
C GLU A 34 22.57 -8.01 14.51
N GLU A 35 23.02 -6.97 13.80
CA GLU A 35 22.24 -6.31 12.76
C GLU A 35 21.70 -7.36 11.79
N VAL A 36 20.49 -7.83 12.05
CA VAL A 36 19.65 -8.35 11.00
C VAL A 36 19.25 -7.10 10.23
N PRO A 37 19.68 -6.94 8.98
CA PRO A 37 19.29 -5.79 8.18
C PRO A 37 17.76 -5.70 8.22
N PRO A 38 17.17 -4.50 8.29
CA PRO A 38 15.73 -4.30 8.22
C PRO A 38 15.26 -5.10 7.01
N GLY A 39 14.30 -5.98 7.22
CA GLY A 39 13.82 -6.88 6.18
C GLY A 39 13.56 -6.06 4.93
N ASP A 40 14.35 -6.36 3.93
CA ASP A 40 14.39 -5.74 2.64
C ASP A 40 12.95 -5.76 2.09
N SER A 41 12.28 -4.61 2.14
CA SER A 41 11.26 -4.32 1.17
C SER A 41 12.05 -4.23 -0.12
N GLY A 42 12.15 -5.33 -0.91
CA GLY A 42 13.08 -5.52 -2.01
C GLY A 42 13.12 -4.37 -3.03
N ASP A 43 13.53 -3.23 -2.59
CA ASP A 43 13.79 -2.04 -3.37
C ASP A 43 15.26 -2.16 -3.78
N ASN A 44 15.51 -2.37 -5.08
CA ASN A 44 16.85 -2.45 -5.63
C ASN A 44 17.62 -1.17 -5.31
N GLN A 45 18.57 -1.25 -4.39
CA GLN A 45 19.63 -0.25 -4.26
C GLN A 45 20.75 -0.60 -5.22
N VAL A 46 20.92 0.16 -6.27
CA VAL A 46 22.12 0.11 -7.11
C VAL A 46 23.20 0.93 -6.40
N ALA A 47 24.01 0.26 -5.57
CA ALA A 47 25.13 0.90 -4.87
C ALA A 47 26.40 0.75 -5.71
N GLY A 48 26.81 1.83 -6.38
CA GLY A 48 28.18 2.02 -6.86
C GLY A 48 29.08 2.61 -5.76
N ASP A 49 30.34 2.20 -5.69
CA ASP A 49 31.35 2.61 -4.69
C ASP A 49 31.80 4.10 -4.77
N ASP A 50 31.25 4.91 -5.69
CA ASP A 50 31.36 6.38 -5.74
C ASP A 50 29.98 6.95 -5.46
N ALA A 51 29.76 7.42 -4.23
CA ALA A 51 28.48 7.85 -3.72
C ALA A 51 27.96 9.12 -4.43
N GLY A 52 27.27 8.94 -5.57
CA GLY A 52 26.41 9.96 -6.17
C GLY A 52 25.22 10.29 -5.28
N GLU A 53 24.51 11.38 -5.61
CA GLU A 53 23.29 11.79 -4.91
C GLU A 53 22.22 10.68 -5.03
N LEU A 54 21.50 10.39 -3.92
CA LEU A 54 20.46 9.38 -3.89
C LEU A 54 19.10 10.04 -4.16
N TYR A 55 18.42 9.59 -5.22
CA TYR A 55 17.05 10.00 -5.55
C TYR A 55 16.06 8.89 -5.29
N VAL A 56 14.91 9.26 -4.77
CA VAL A 56 13.81 8.36 -4.48
C VAL A 56 12.77 8.45 -5.59
N ILE A 57 12.56 7.36 -6.32
CA ILE A 57 11.68 7.32 -7.49
C ILE A 57 10.44 6.48 -7.20
N GLY A 58 9.26 7.11 -7.35
CA GLY A 58 7.97 6.43 -7.25
C GLY A 58 7.67 5.65 -8.53
N THR A 59 7.11 4.43 -8.39
CA THR A 59 6.73 3.60 -9.53
C THR A 59 5.50 2.75 -9.22
N ASP A 60 4.71 2.41 -10.25
CA ASP A 60 3.62 1.43 -10.16
C ASP A 60 4.16 0.03 -10.44
N THR A 61 3.97 -0.91 -9.55
CA THR A 61 4.48 -2.28 -9.73
C THR A 61 3.42 -3.26 -10.26
N THR A 62 2.39 -2.75 -10.90
CA THR A 62 1.30 -3.54 -11.46
C THR A 62 1.10 -3.31 -12.97
N PHE A 63 2.14 -2.82 -13.65
CA PHE A 63 2.09 -2.42 -15.06
C PHE A 63 3.14 -3.16 -15.90
N ALA A 64 3.15 -4.50 -15.81
CA ALA A 64 4.05 -5.34 -16.60
C ALA A 64 3.78 -5.18 -18.11
N PRO A 65 4.83 -5.05 -18.97
CA PRO A 65 6.23 -5.27 -18.69
C PRO A 65 7.05 -4.02 -18.33
N PHE A 66 6.42 -2.87 -18.07
CA PHE A 66 7.15 -1.63 -17.75
C PHE A 66 7.72 -1.64 -16.33
N GLU A 67 6.88 -1.96 -15.33
CA GLU A 67 7.31 -2.09 -13.95
C GLU A 67 6.48 -3.16 -13.21
N PHE A 68 7.16 -4.18 -12.73
CA PHE A 68 6.53 -5.30 -12.02
C PHE A 68 7.55 -6.02 -11.14
N ARG A 69 7.07 -6.93 -10.30
CA ARG A 69 7.95 -7.82 -9.56
C ARG A 69 8.02 -9.18 -10.21
N ASP A 70 9.23 -9.66 -10.42
CA ASP A 70 9.47 -11.02 -10.89
C ASP A 70 9.10 -12.05 -9.79
N PRO A 71 9.12 -13.37 -10.09
CA PRO A 71 8.82 -14.40 -9.10
C PRO A 71 9.77 -14.44 -7.90
N SER A 72 10.99 -13.88 -8.01
CA SER A 72 11.93 -13.74 -6.89
C SER A 72 11.53 -12.60 -5.95
N GLY A 73 10.64 -11.71 -6.40
CA GLY A 73 10.21 -10.49 -5.72
C GLY A 73 11.06 -9.28 -6.08
N GLU A 74 11.99 -9.41 -7.04
CA GLU A 74 12.82 -8.32 -7.53
C GLU A 74 11.98 -7.40 -8.43
N LEU A 75 12.19 -6.08 -8.30
CA LEU A 75 11.54 -5.07 -9.12
C LEU A 75 12.28 -4.99 -10.45
N VAL A 76 11.56 -5.25 -11.54
CA VAL A 76 12.08 -5.34 -12.90
C VAL A 76 11.12 -4.69 -13.89
N GLY A 77 11.55 -4.48 -15.11
CA GLY A 77 10.73 -3.94 -16.18
C GLY A 77 11.44 -2.85 -16.98
N ILE A 78 10.82 -2.43 -18.06
CA ILE A 78 11.37 -1.43 -18.99
C ILE A 78 11.73 -0.14 -18.24
N ASP A 79 10.81 0.39 -17.44
CA ASP A 79 10.98 1.64 -16.70
C ASP A 79 12.10 1.54 -15.66
N ILE A 80 12.17 0.39 -15.00
CA ILE A 80 13.15 0.12 -13.95
C ILE A 80 14.56 0.01 -14.56
N ASP A 81 14.67 -0.73 -15.66
CA ASP A 81 15.97 -0.94 -16.34
C ASP A 81 16.45 0.35 -17.00
N ILE A 82 15.56 1.13 -17.64
CA ILE A 82 15.91 2.44 -18.21
C ILE A 82 16.42 3.40 -17.12
N MET A 83 15.67 3.56 -16.01
CA MET A 83 16.08 4.46 -14.93
C MET A 83 17.38 4.00 -14.27
N THR A 84 17.58 2.69 -14.11
CA THR A 84 18.82 2.11 -13.56
C THR A 84 20.01 2.36 -14.47
N ALA A 85 19.88 2.11 -15.78
CA ALA A 85 20.93 2.37 -16.75
C ALA A 85 21.32 3.86 -16.83
N ILE A 86 20.31 4.75 -16.78
CA ILE A 86 20.53 6.20 -16.72
C ILE A 86 21.28 6.58 -15.44
N ALA A 87 20.87 6.04 -14.28
CA ALA A 87 21.52 6.33 -13.00
C ALA A 87 22.99 5.90 -12.99
N GLU A 88 23.29 4.71 -13.52
CA GLU A 88 24.66 4.21 -13.66
C GLU A 88 25.49 5.09 -14.59
N ASN A 89 24.95 5.50 -15.74
CA ASN A 89 25.61 6.36 -16.70
C ASN A 89 25.89 7.77 -16.16
N GLN A 90 24.92 8.35 -15.45
CA GLN A 90 25.01 9.72 -14.93
C GLN A 90 25.63 9.81 -13.53
N GLY A 91 25.90 8.66 -12.88
CA GLY A 91 26.60 8.59 -11.60
C GLY A 91 25.78 9.03 -10.39
N PHE A 92 24.47 8.83 -10.40
CA PHE A 92 23.59 8.99 -9.23
C PHE A 92 23.03 7.66 -8.76
N GLN A 93 22.42 7.64 -7.57
CA GLN A 93 21.80 6.45 -7.01
C GLN A 93 20.28 6.55 -7.05
N VAL A 94 19.57 5.43 -7.17
CA VAL A 94 18.12 5.37 -7.20
C VAL A 94 17.61 4.41 -6.13
N GLU A 95 16.63 4.87 -5.34
CA GLU A 95 15.78 4.04 -4.49
C GLU A 95 14.35 4.03 -5.09
N PHE A 96 13.90 2.89 -5.58
CA PHE A 96 12.52 2.77 -6.07
C PHE A 96 11.53 2.57 -4.91
N ARG A 97 10.46 3.37 -4.89
CA ARG A 97 9.31 3.18 -3.99
C ARG A 97 8.11 2.66 -4.76
N SER A 98 7.84 1.40 -4.55
CA SER A 98 6.72 0.68 -5.18
C SER A 98 5.38 1.05 -4.54
N MET A 99 4.45 1.58 -5.34
CA MET A 99 3.08 1.90 -4.91
C MET A 99 2.18 1.94 -6.16
N GLY A 100 0.86 2.00 -6.03
CA GLY A 100 0.02 2.13 -7.23
C GLY A 100 0.17 3.51 -7.88
N PHE A 101 -0.12 3.61 -9.19
CA PHE A 101 0.07 4.82 -10.02
C PHE A 101 -0.42 6.11 -9.35
N ASN A 102 -1.70 6.15 -8.93
CA ASN A 102 -2.27 7.31 -8.26
C ASN A 102 -1.60 7.63 -6.92
N ALA A 103 -1.09 6.62 -6.21
CA ALA A 103 -0.34 6.81 -4.98
C ALA A 103 1.06 7.40 -5.26
N ALA A 104 1.71 7.01 -6.37
CA ALA A 104 2.98 7.58 -6.80
C ALA A 104 2.84 9.07 -7.15
N LEU A 105 1.78 9.48 -7.86
CA LEU A 105 1.48 10.88 -8.12
C LEU A 105 1.21 11.70 -6.85
N GLN A 106 0.53 11.11 -5.87
CA GLN A 106 0.33 11.75 -4.56
C GLN A 106 1.63 11.85 -3.77
N ALA A 107 2.50 10.84 -3.84
CA ALA A 107 3.81 10.85 -3.22
C ALA A 107 4.71 11.93 -3.85
N LEU A 108 4.70 12.09 -5.17
CA LEU A 108 5.39 13.15 -5.88
C LEU A 108 4.88 14.52 -5.45
N SER A 109 3.57 14.76 -5.50
CA SER A 109 2.94 16.03 -5.11
C SER A 109 3.17 16.39 -3.63
N SER A 110 3.48 15.42 -2.78
CA SER A 110 3.80 15.61 -1.36
C SER A 110 5.29 15.59 -1.03
N ASN A 111 6.16 15.57 -2.05
CA ASN A 111 7.62 15.47 -1.95
C ASN A 111 8.08 14.27 -1.10
N GLN A 112 7.40 13.14 -1.23
CA GLN A 112 7.79 11.85 -0.65
C GLN A 112 8.70 11.06 -1.59
N VAL A 113 8.69 11.42 -2.87
CA VAL A 113 9.57 10.92 -3.92
C VAL A 113 10.05 12.11 -4.74
N ASP A 114 11.23 11.98 -5.36
CA ASP A 114 11.88 13.03 -6.16
C ASP A 114 11.38 13.06 -7.59
N GLY A 115 10.91 11.91 -8.09
CA GLY A 115 10.34 11.75 -9.43
C GLY A 115 9.45 10.50 -9.51
N VAL A 116 8.76 10.34 -10.63
CA VAL A 116 7.91 9.18 -10.94
C VAL A 116 8.22 8.67 -12.34
N ILE A 117 8.48 7.35 -12.44
CA ILE A 117 8.53 6.61 -13.70
C ILE A 117 7.56 5.44 -13.58
N ALA A 118 6.52 5.40 -14.42
CA ALA A 118 5.41 4.45 -14.27
C ALA A 118 4.52 4.40 -15.52
N GLY A 119 5.12 4.27 -16.72
CA GLY A 119 4.39 4.33 -17.99
C GLY A 119 3.56 5.62 -18.11
N MET A 120 4.07 6.71 -17.56
CA MET A 120 3.29 7.94 -17.39
C MET A 120 3.18 8.73 -18.69
N GLY A 121 1.98 8.77 -19.27
CA GLY A 121 1.71 9.57 -20.47
C GLY A 121 1.90 11.07 -20.23
N ILE A 122 2.54 11.73 -21.18
CA ILE A 122 2.74 13.18 -21.22
C ILE A 122 1.46 13.82 -21.78
N THR A 123 0.66 14.50 -20.95
CA THR A 123 -0.53 15.25 -21.36
C THR A 123 -0.41 16.72 -21.00
N ASP A 124 -1.17 17.58 -21.72
CA ASP A 124 -1.19 19.02 -21.45
C ASP A 124 -1.63 19.32 -20.00
N GLU A 125 -2.62 18.56 -19.48
CA GLU A 125 -3.11 18.70 -18.10
C GLU A 125 -2.02 18.37 -17.09
N ARG A 126 -1.27 17.26 -17.30
CA ARG A 126 -0.19 16.86 -16.41
C ARG A 126 0.99 17.82 -16.47
N GLN A 127 1.28 18.40 -17.64
CA GLN A 127 2.33 19.40 -17.81
C GLN A 127 2.04 20.71 -17.06
N GLU A 128 0.80 20.99 -16.67
CA GLU A 128 0.50 22.12 -15.78
C GLU A 128 1.06 21.92 -14.36
N VAL A 129 1.16 20.67 -13.91
CA VAL A 129 1.51 20.29 -12.53
C VAL A 129 2.92 19.72 -12.41
N TYR A 130 3.39 19.01 -13.45
CA TYR A 130 4.68 18.32 -13.49
C TYR A 130 5.56 18.84 -14.61
N ASP A 131 6.89 18.69 -14.47
CA ASP A 131 7.83 18.79 -15.57
C ASP A 131 8.22 17.37 -16.00
N PHE A 132 8.24 17.13 -17.31
CA PHE A 132 8.52 15.83 -17.91
C PHE A 132 9.89 15.81 -18.57
N SER A 133 10.49 14.64 -18.63
CA SER A 133 11.65 14.34 -19.49
C SER A 133 11.29 14.42 -20.97
N ASP A 134 12.31 14.28 -21.82
CA ASP A 134 12.11 13.84 -23.19
C ASP A 134 11.38 12.48 -23.16
N PRO A 135 10.52 12.20 -24.19
CA PRO A 135 9.86 10.91 -24.27
C PRO A 135 10.83 9.74 -24.27
N TYR A 136 10.61 8.75 -23.38
CA TYR A 136 11.42 7.53 -23.39
C TYR A 136 10.71 6.36 -24.07
N PHE A 137 9.40 6.43 -24.28
CA PHE A 137 8.62 5.42 -24.98
C PHE A 137 7.42 6.07 -25.66
N THR A 138 6.99 5.55 -26.82
CA THR A 138 5.73 5.98 -27.48
C THR A 138 4.72 4.87 -27.33
N GLY A 139 3.62 5.16 -26.63
CA GLY A 139 2.54 4.23 -26.35
C GLY A 139 1.63 4.00 -27.55
N GLU A 140 1.10 2.80 -27.66
CA GLU A 140 0.02 2.42 -28.58
C GLU A 140 -1.11 1.81 -27.74
N LEU A 141 -2.34 2.23 -27.98
CA LEU A 141 -3.53 1.68 -27.33
C LEU A 141 -4.26 0.69 -28.25
N THR A 142 -4.89 -0.30 -27.64
CA THR A 142 -5.67 -1.30 -28.35
C THR A 142 -6.82 -1.80 -27.49
N ILE A 143 -7.75 -2.51 -28.11
CA ILE A 143 -8.85 -3.19 -27.44
C ILE A 143 -8.51 -4.67 -27.32
N ALA A 144 -8.80 -5.24 -26.16
CA ALA A 144 -8.78 -6.68 -25.99
C ALA A 144 -10.09 -7.21 -25.39
N ALA A 145 -10.49 -8.37 -25.79
CA ALA A 145 -11.68 -9.06 -25.32
C ALA A 145 -11.38 -10.53 -25.00
N ASN A 146 -12.30 -11.25 -24.39
CA ASN A 146 -12.14 -12.70 -24.18
C ASN A 146 -11.99 -13.44 -25.50
N GLU A 147 -11.09 -14.40 -25.56
CA GLU A 147 -10.97 -15.32 -26.69
C GLU A 147 -12.34 -15.90 -27.08
N GLY A 148 -12.73 -15.72 -28.33
CA GLY A 148 -13.99 -16.20 -28.87
C GLY A 148 -15.23 -15.47 -28.40
N SER A 149 -15.12 -14.26 -27.87
CA SER A 149 -16.26 -13.40 -27.50
C SER A 149 -17.11 -12.98 -28.69
N GLY A 150 -16.50 -12.92 -29.88
CA GLY A 150 -17.12 -12.44 -31.12
C GLY A 150 -16.99 -10.92 -31.30
N ILE A 151 -16.34 -10.21 -30.39
CA ILE A 151 -15.99 -8.80 -30.54
C ILE A 151 -14.79 -8.70 -31.49
N THR A 152 -14.87 -7.81 -32.48
CA THR A 152 -13.86 -7.65 -33.54
C THR A 152 -13.44 -6.19 -33.72
N GLY A 153 -13.97 -5.25 -32.95
CA GLY A 153 -13.65 -3.83 -32.99
C GLY A 153 -14.65 -2.99 -32.20
N TRP A 154 -14.55 -1.68 -32.36
CA TRP A 154 -15.39 -0.70 -31.68
C TRP A 154 -16.87 -0.84 -31.97
N GLU A 155 -17.24 -1.23 -33.20
CA GLU A 155 -18.63 -1.35 -33.63
C GLU A 155 -19.41 -2.43 -32.85
N ASP A 156 -18.70 -3.43 -32.31
CA ASP A 156 -19.31 -4.51 -31.52
C ASP A 156 -19.55 -4.14 -30.05
N LEU A 157 -19.10 -2.94 -29.62
CA LEU A 157 -19.19 -2.48 -28.24
C LEU A 157 -20.43 -1.62 -27.95
N GLU A 158 -21.30 -1.36 -28.94
CA GLU A 158 -22.53 -0.57 -28.76
C GLU A 158 -23.41 -1.16 -27.64
N GLY A 159 -23.63 -0.38 -26.56
CA GLY A 159 -24.41 -0.77 -25.38
C GLY A 159 -23.71 -1.69 -24.40
N GLU A 160 -22.47 -2.04 -24.64
CA GLU A 160 -21.63 -2.85 -23.75
C GLU A 160 -20.86 -1.98 -22.76
N THR A 161 -20.20 -2.61 -21.77
CA THR A 161 -19.30 -1.93 -20.83
C THR A 161 -17.85 -2.27 -21.15
N VAL A 162 -16.99 -1.24 -21.18
CA VAL A 162 -15.56 -1.35 -21.48
C VAL A 162 -14.74 -0.95 -20.26
N ALA A 163 -13.81 -1.81 -19.83
CA ALA A 163 -12.94 -1.56 -18.72
C ALA A 163 -11.73 -0.70 -19.14
N VAL A 164 -11.40 0.30 -18.32
CA VAL A 164 -10.25 1.20 -18.51
C VAL A 164 -9.54 1.46 -17.19
N LYS A 165 -8.23 1.80 -17.25
CA LYS A 165 -7.46 2.15 -16.05
C LYS A 165 -7.71 3.62 -15.68
N THR A 166 -8.16 3.85 -14.44
CA THR A 166 -8.46 5.20 -13.92
C THR A 166 -7.28 6.16 -14.04
N GLY A 167 -7.50 7.30 -14.69
CA GLY A 167 -6.52 8.37 -14.84
C GLY A 167 -5.38 8.05 -15.83
N SER A 168 -5.55 7.06 -16.71
CA SER A 168 -4.60 6.70 -17.76
C SER A 168 -4.95 7.34 -19.11
N LEU A 169 -4.02 7.23 -20.08
CA LEU A 169 -4.27 7.62 -21.46
C LEU A 169 -5.38 6.77 -22.10
N SER A 170 -5.46 5.48 -21.72
CA SER A 170 -6.51 4.59 -22.22
C SER A 170 -7.92 5.01 -21.77
N GLU A 171 -8.08 5.59 -20.58
CA GLU A 171 -9.35 6.16 -20.15
C GLU A 171 -9.71 7.41 -20.95
N GLU A 172 -8.75 8.33 -21.18
CA GLU A 172 -8.97 9.54 -21.97
C GLU A 172 -9.37 9.18 -23.42
N TRP A 173 -8.64 8.26 -24.05
CA TRP A 173 -8.94 7.79 -25.40
C TRP A 173 -10.30 7.08 -25.50
N ALA A 174 -10.61 6.20 -24.54
CA ALA A 174 -11.91 5.53 -24.55
C ALA A 174 -13.08 6.49 -24.31
N GLN A 175 -12.88 7.59 -23.55
CA GLN A 175 -13.88 8.66 -23.41
C GLN A 175 -14.15 9.38 -24.74
N GLU A 176 -13.13 9.61 -25.57
CA GLU A 176 -13.29 10.18 -26.90
C GLU A 176 -14.07 9.22 -27.81
N MET A 177 -13.73 7.92 -27.81
CA MET A 177 -14.40 6.90 -28.62
C MET A 177 -15.85 6.64 -28.18
N GLN A 178 -16.17 6.87 -26.90
CA GLN A 178 -17.53 6.73 -26.38
C GLN A 178 -18.56 7.64 -27.09
N GLU A 179 -18.13 8.79 -27.59
CA GLU A 179 -19.00 9.71 -28.35
C GLU A 179 -19.43 9.10 -29.68
N ASP A 180 -18.61 8.24 -30.30
CA ASP A 180 -18.84 7.67 -31.62
C ASP A 180 -19.51 6.27 -31.58
N TYR A 181 -19.25 5.46 -30.50
CA TYR A 181 -19.60 4.03 -30.44
C TYR A 181 -20.61 3.64 -29.35
N ASP A 182 -21.12 4.60 -28.54
CA ASP A 182 -22.21 4.43 -27.54
C ASP A 182 -22.03 3.22 -26.58
N PHE A 183 -20.89 3.12 -25.90
CA PHE A 183 -20.60 2.12 -24.84
C PHE A 183 -20.50 2.79 -23.47
N GLU A 184 -20.54 2.01 -22.37
CA GLU A 184 -20.32 2.49 -21.01
C GLU A 184 -18.87 2.22 -20.56
N LEU A 185 -18.29 3.12 -19.75
CA LEU A 185 -16.96 2.94 -19.17
C LEU A 185 -17.03 2.42 -17.74
N ASN A 186 -16.19 1.44 -17.45
CA ASN A 186 -15.91 0.95 -16.11
C ASN A 186 -14.44 1.25 -15.75
N SER A 187 -14.21 2.34 -14.98
CA SER A 187 -12.86 2.76 -14.61
C SER A 187 -12.40 2.01 -13.37
N LEU A 188 -11.29 1.28 -13.48
CA LEU A 188 -10.68 0.46 -12.45
C LEU A 188 -9.24 0.92 -12.18
N ASP A 189 -8.74 0.75 -10.95
CA ASP A 189 -7.44 1.30 -10.54
C ASP A 189 -6.22 0.52 -11.07
N GLN A 190 -6.42 -0.73 -11.55
CA GLN A 190 -5.33 -1.64 -11.90
C GLN A 190 -5.64 -2.42 -13.16
N THR A 191 -4.66 -2.56 -14.04
CA THR A 191 -4.75 -3.36 -15.28
C THR A 191 -5.22 -4.80 -15.03
N THR A 192 -4.72 -5.45 -13.97
CA THR A 192 -5.16 -6.80 -13.61
C THR A 192 -6.66 -6.88 -13.26
N SER A 193 -7.23 -5.81 -12.72
CA SER A 193 -8.67 -5.73 -12.45
C SER A 193 -9.47 -5.59 -13.75
N LEU A 194 -8.93 -4.88 -14.76
CA LEU A 194 -9.53 -4.81 -16.09
C LEU A 194 -9.61 -6.21 -16.70
N VAL A 195 -8.48 -6.92 -16.72
CA VAL A 195 -8.38 -8.28 -17.28
C VAL A 195 -9.36 -9.23 -16.59
N GLU A 196 -9.40 -9.24 -15.25
CA GLU A 196 -10.33 -10.09 -14.51
C GLU A 196 -11.80 -9.72 -14.71
N SER A 197 -12.11 -8.42 -14.88
CA SER A 197 -13.48 -7.98 -15.16
C SER A 197 -13.98 -8.49 -16.51
N VAL A 198 -13.12 -8.41 -17.54
CA VAL A 198 -13.43 -8.98 -18.86
C VAL A 198 -13.52 -10.50 -18.80
N LYS A 199 -12.58 -11.18 -18.15
CA LYS A 199 -12.62 -12.65 -17.98
C LYS A 199 -13.86 -13.12 -17.24
N ALA A 200 -14.34 -12.36 -16.26
CA ALA A 200 -15.56 -12.66 -15.52
C ALA A 200 -16.84 -12.33 -16.29
N GLY A 201 -16.75 -11.65 -17.44
CA GLY A 201 -17.89 -11.21 -18.25
C GLY A 201 -18.66 -10.05 -17.61
N HIS A 202 -18.01 -9.26 -16.75
CA HIS A 202 -18.59 -8.02 -16.23
C HIS A 202 -18.44 -6.89 -17.23
N ASP A 203 -17.32 -6.86 -17.96
CA ASP A 203 -17.06 -5.95 -19.07
C ASP A 203 -16.87 -6.77 -20.34
N ALA A 204 -17.30 -6.24 -21.48
CA ALA A 204 -17.21 -6.90 -22.77
C ALA A 204 -15.78 -6.89 -23.33
N ALA A 205 -15.06 -5.79 -23.09
CA ALA A 205 -13.68 -5.57 -23.52
C ALA A 205 -12.94 -4.67 -22.53
N LEU A 206 -11.62 -4.57 -22.70
CA LEU A 206 -10.80 -3.57 -22.05
C LEU A 206 -10.02 -2.76 -23.10
N VAL A 207 -9.66 -1.54 -22.73
CA VAL A 207 -8.72 -0.70 -23.46
C VAL A 207 -7.51 -0.47 -22.56
N ASP A 208 -6.33 -0.80 -23.07
CA ASP A 208 -5.06 -0.54 -22.38
C ASP A 208 -3.92 -0.48 -23.42
N ASP A 209 -2.71 -0.24 -22.96
CA ASP A 209 -1.52 -0.18 -23.80
C ASP A 209 -1.21 -1.53 -24.42
N LEU A 210 -0.89 -1.51 -25.73
CA LEU A 210 -0.57 -2.72 -26.49
C LEU A 210 0.52 -3.61 -25.83
N PRO A 211 1.66 -3.06 -25.34
CA PRO A 211 2.66 -3.89 -24.68
C PRO A 211 2.13 -4.64 -23.45
N ILE A 212 1.24 -4.01 -22.70
CA ILE A 212 0.62 -4.58 -21.48
C ILE A 212 -0.30 -5.74 -21.87
N ILE A 213 -1.17 -5.50 -22.84
CA ILE A 213 -2.12 -6.52 -23.31
C ILE A 213 -1.37 -7.69 -23.95
N ALA A 214 -0.37 -7.40 -24.81
CA ALA A 214 0.45 -8.43 -25.47
C ALA A 214 1.20 -9.29 -24.44
N TYR A 215 1.79 -8.68 -23.42
CA TYR A 215 2.42 -9.39 -22.30
C TYR A 215 1.39 -10.25 -21.54
N GLY A 216 0.22 -9.72 -21.24
CA GLY A 216 -0.87 -10.47 -20.59
C GLY A 216 -1.32 -11.69 -21.42
N ILE A 217 -1.44 -11.54 -22.72
CA ILE A 217 -1.78 -12.64 -23.65
C ILE A 217 -0.68 -13.71 -23.63
N GLN A 218 0.58 -13.31 -23.68
CA GLN A 218 1.72 -14.23 -23.58
C GLN A 218 1.74 -14.99 -22.24
N GLN A 219 1.34 -14.33 -21.13
CA GLN A 219 1.19 -14.96 -19.82
C GLN A 219 -0.09 -15.83 -19.68
N GLY A 220 -0.90 -15.92 -20.73
CA GLY A 220 -2.11 -16.75 -20.73
C GLY A 220 -3.31 -16.09 -20.07
N SER A 221 -3.47 -14.78 -20.23
CA SER A 221 -4.66 -14.04 -19.73
C SER A 221 -5.98 -14.58 -20.30
N GLY A 222 -5.98 -15.25 -21.47
CA GLY A 222 -7.19 -15.70 -22.15
C GLY A 222 -7.91 -14.58 -22.92
N LEU A 223 -7.22 -13.49 -23.15
CA LEU A 223 -7.67 -12.37 -23.99
C LEU A 223 -7.09 -12.50 -25.41
N GLU A 224 -7.74 -11.83 -26.35
CA GLU A 224 -7.24 -11.63 -27.71
C GLU A 224 -7.36 -10.14 -28.10
N LEU A 225 -6.45 -9.68 -28.95
CA LEU A 225 -6.53 -8.34 -29.53
C LEU A 225 -7.65 -8.30 -30.55
N VAL A 226 -8.50 -7.28 -30.48
CA VAL A 226 -9.70 -7.14 -31.35
C VAL A 226 -9.72 -5.84 -32.17
N SER A 227 -8.68 -5.02 -32.03
CA SER A 227 -8.47 -3.85 -32.89
C SER A 227 -7.02 -3.72 -33.30
N ASP A 228 -6.77 -3.01 -34.41
CA ASP A 228 -5.43 -2.53 -34.73
C ASP A 228 -5.00 -1.51 -33.67
N PRO A 229 -3.71 -1.48 -33.28
CA PRO A 229 -3.20 -0.48 -32.35
C PRO A 229 -3.27 0.93 -32.90
N GLU A 230 -3.58 1.91 -32.06
CA GLU A 230 -3.57 3.33 -32.38
C GLU A 230 -2.57 4.11 -31.50
N PRO A 231 -1.85 5.13 -32.05
CA PRO A 231 -0.93 5.92 -31.25
C PRO A 231 -1.64 6.59 -30.07
N ALA A 232 -1.11 6.43 -28.85
CA ALA A 232 -1.72 6.94 -27.63
C ALA A 232 -1.04 8.19 -27.07
N GLY A 233 0.23 8.40 -27.43
CA GLY A 233 1.06 9.45 -26.85
C GLY A 233 2.37 8.92 -26.27
N ASP A 234 3.16 9.84 -25.77
CA ASP A 234 4.50 9.57 -25.30
C ASP A 234 4.52 9.37 -23.76
N TYR A 235 5.40 8.47 -23.27
CA TYR A 235 5.67 8.32 -21.86
C TYR A 235 6.89 9.15 -21.47
N GLY A 236 6.84 9.76 -20.27
CA GLY A 236 7.92 10.55 -19.72
C GLY A 236 8.14 10.29 -18.24
N PHE A 237 9.38 10.46 -17.82
CA PHE A 237 9.72 10.58 -16.41
C PHE A 237 9.27 11.96 -15.89
N ALA A 238 8.60 12.00 -14.73
CA ALA A 238 7.99 13.20 -14.19
C ALA A 238 8.63 13.63 -12.86
N VAL A 239 8.81 14.95 -12.71
CA VAL A 239 9.17 15.61 -11.45
C VAL A 239 8.15 16.70 -11.12
N ASN A 240 8.10 17.16 -9.86
CA ASN A 240 7.25 18.31 -9.50
C ASN A 240 7.63 19.56 -10.31
N LYS A 241 6.64 20.35 -10.67
CA LYS A 241 6.83 21.57 -11.46
C LYS A 241 7.87 22.51 -10.85
N GLY A 242 8.98 22.73 -11.57
CA GLY A 242 10.08 23.59 -11.16
C GLY A 242 10.99 23.01 -10.09
N GLU A 243 10.80 21.75 -9.67
CA GLU A 243 11.65 21.06 -8.70
C GLU A 243 12.47 19.97 -9.40
N ASN A 244 13.55 19.49 -8.77
CA ASN A 244 14.43 18.41 -9.24
C ASN A 244 14.88 18.53 -10.73
N GLN A 245 15.11 19.75 -11.20
CA GLN A 245 15.49 20.02 -12.62
C GLN A 245 16.84 19.43 -12.99
N GLU A 246 17.74 19.23 -12.02
CA GLU A 246 19.03 18.57 -12.21
C GLU A 246 18.82 17.08 -12.53
N LEU A 247 17.95 16.39 -11.76
CA LEU A 247 17.57 14.99 -12.00
C LEU A 247 16.93 14.83 -13.39
N LEU A 248 16.02 15.75 -13.77
CA LEU A 248 15.38 15.73 -15.08
C LEU A 248 16.40 15.92 -16.22
N THR A 249 17.39 16.78 -16.01
CA THR A 249 18.48 16.99 -16.98
C THR A 249 19.34 15.73 -17.13
N MET A 250 19.76 15.13 -16.00
CA MET A 250 20.53 13.88 -15.99
C MET A 250 19.74 12.73 -16.65
N PHE A 251 18.43 12.66 -16.41
CA PHE A 251 17.59 11.68 -17.08
C PHE A 251 17.64 11.83 -18.61
N ASN A 252 17.44 13.06 -19.14
CA ASN A 252 17.45 13.31 -20.57
C ASN A 252 18.82 13.06 -21.21
N GLU A 253 19.92 13.46 -20.56
CA GLU A 253 21.28 13.19 -21.05
C GLU A 253 21.58 11.69 -21.04
N GLY A 254 21.26 10.99 -19.96
CA GLY A 254 21.44 9.54 -19.85
C GLY A 254 20.55 8.75 -20.84
N LEU A 255 19.32 9.18 -21.07
CA LEU A 255 18.44 8.58 -22.08
C LEU A 255 19.09 8.65 -23.48
N GLN A 256 19.64 9.79 -23.86
CA GLN A 256 20.34 9.94 -25.13
C GLN A 256 21.58 9.03 -25.21
N GLU A 257 22.31 8.85 -24.11
CA GLU A 257 23.50 7.99 -24.05
C GLU A 257 23.14 6.51 -24.21
N ILE A 258 22.11 6.00 -23.48
CA ILE A 258 21.68 4.60 -23.61
C ILE A 258 21.08 4.31 -24.99
N GLN A 259 20.38 5.28 -25.62
CA GLN A 259 19.90 5.17 -26.99
C GLN A 259 21.07 5.13 -27.99
N ALA A 260 22.10 5.96 -27.82
CA ALA A 260 23.26 6.00 -28.69
C ALA A 260 24.13 4.76 -28.54
N SER A 261 24.23 4.13 -27.38
CA SER A 261 24.99 2.90 -27.12
C SER A 261 24.29 1.64 -27.65
N GLY A 262 22.96 1.67 -27.83
CA GLY A 262 22.12 0.53 -28.17
C GLY A 262 21.59 -0.22 -26.93
N GLU A 263 21.93 0.20 -25.71
CA GLU A 263 21.48 -0.40 -24.47
C GLU A 263 19.94 -0.25 -24.28
N TYR A 264 19.39 0.89 -24.74
CA TYR A 264 17.96 1.10 -24.79
C TYR A 264 17.23 0.01 -25.61
N ASP A 265 17.73 -0.31 -26.80
CA ASP A 265 17.16 -1.34 -27.66
C ASP A 265 17.28 -2.74 -27.00
N GLU A 266 18.40 -3.03 -26.32
CA GLU A 266 18.58 -4.28 -25.59
C GLU A 266 17.58 -4.41 -24.41
N ILE A 267 17.26 -3.28 -23.73
CA ILE A 267 16.23 -3.26 -22.68
C ILE A 267 14.86 -3.57 -23.29
N LEU A 268 14.47 -2.90 -24.36
CA LEU A 268 13.18 -3.16 -25.02
C LEU A 268 13.07 -4.59 -25.53
N ASP A 269 14.09 -5.12 -26.20
CA ASP A 269 14.10 -6.49 -26.72
C ASP A 269 13.95 -7.54 -25.61
N ARG A 270 14.48 -7.28 -24.41
CA ARG A 270 14.35 -8.18 -23.26
C ARG A 270 12.91 -8.40 -22.84
N TYR A 271 12.06 -7.37 -22.93
CA TYR A 271 10.68 -7.41 -22.44
C TYR A 271 9.62 -7.50 -23.53
N LEU A 272 9.92 -6.98 -24.73
CA LEU A 272 8.98 -6.90 -25.86
C LEU A 272 9.40 -7.77 -27.05
N GLY A 273 10.60 -8.36 -27.00
CA GLY A 273 11.11 -9.23 -28.08
C GLY A 273 10.32 -10.52 -28.20
N GLU A 274 10.39 -11.17 -29.38
CA GLU A 274 9.72 -12.46 -29.66
C GLU A 274 10.15 -13.58 -28.69
N ASP A 275 11.35 -13.50 -28.12
CA ASP A 275 11.94 -14.47 -27.20
C ASP A 275 11.79 -14.05 -25.71
N ALA A 276 10.98 -13.04 -25.40
CA ALA A 276 10.74 -12.59 -24.03
C ALA A 276 10.04 -13.71 -23.23
N GLU A 277 10.84 -14.49 -22.48
CA GLU A 277 10.33 -15.55 -21.62
C GLU A 277 9.79 -14.96 -20.30
N GLY A 278 8.49 -15.00 -20.12
CA GLY A 278 7.88 -14.77 -18.79
C GLY A 278 8.20 -15.92 -17.82
N PRO A 279 8.04 -15.70 -16.51
CA PRO A 279 8.27 -16.75 -15.51
C PRO A 279 7.41 -17.97 -15.78
N ASP A 280 7.99 -19.19 -15.71
CA ASP A 280 7.22 -20.45 -15.86
C ASP A 280 6.26 -20.67 -14.69
N ASN A 281 5.10 -20.05 -14.80
CA ASN A 281 3.97 -20.20 -13.88
C ASN A 281 2.88 -21.12 -14.43
N SER A 282 3.16 -21.95 -15.43
CA SER A 282 2.18 -22.77 -16.15
C SER A 282 1.43 -23.75 -15.25
N THR A 283 2.03 -24.18 -14.14
CA THR A 283 1.40 -25.12 -13.20
C THR A 283 1.08 -24.47 -11.85
N PHE A 284 0.02 -24.90 -11.17
CA PHE A 284 -0.32 -24.43 -9.80
C PHE A 284 0.82 -24.68 -8.79
N ILE A 285 1.54 -25.80 -8.93
CA ILE A 285 2.65 -26.13 -8.03
C ILE A 285 3.84 -25.20 -8.30
N GLY A 286 4.14 -24.91 -9.57
CA GLY A 286 5.16 -23.94 -9.96
C GLY A 286 4.83 -22.56 -9.39
N LEU A 287 3.61 -22.07 -9.61
CA LEU A 287 3.12 -20.82 -9.05
C LEU A 287 3.24 -20.78 -7.52
N LEU A 288 2.87 -21.83 -6.82
CA LEU A 288 3.01 -21.88 -5.35
C LEU A 288 4.48 -21.82 -4.91
N GLN A 289 5.37 -22.54 -5.59
CA GLN A 289 6.80 -22.56 -5.22
C GLN A 289 7.48 -21.20 -5.47
N THR A 290 7.18 -20.54 -6.58
CA THR A 290 7.71 -19.23 -6.94
C THR A 290 7.14 -18.11 -6.05
N SER A 291 5.84 -18.16 -5.73
CA SER A 291 5.15 -17.12 -4.97
C SER A 291 5.37 -17.21 -3.45
N LEU A 292 5.62 -18.41 -2.93
CA LEU A 292 5.66 -18.63 -1.47
C LEU A 292 6.70 -17.77 -0.73
N PRO A 293 7.93 -17.56 -1.22
CA PRO A 293 8.91 -16.71 -0.52
C PRO A 293 8.40 -15.28 -0.32
N ALA A 294 7.92 -14.62 -1.38
CA ALA A 294 7.39 -13.26 -1.31
C ALA A 294 6.16 -13.16 -0.39
N LEU A 295 5.23 -14.13 -0.49
CA LEU A 295 4.06 -14.19 0.40
C LEU A 295 4.45 -14.38 1.87
N MET A 296 5.50 -15.14 2.16
CA MET A 296 5.98 -15.32 3.54
C MET A 296 6.67 -14.06 4.09
N ILE A 297 7.38 -13.30 3.26
CA ILE A 297 7.89 -11.97 3.62
C ILE A 297 6.72 -11.04 3.94
N GLY A 298 5.72 -10.99 3.07
CA GLY A 298 4.50 -10.20 3.30
C GLY A 298 3.77 -10.60 4.59
N LEU A 299 3.66 -11.90 4.89
CA LEU A 299 3.12 -12.37 6.16
C LEU A 299 3.94 -11.88 7.35
N GLY A 300 5.27 -11.92 7.25
CA GLY A 300 6.19 -11.39 8.26
C GLY A 300 5.91 -9.92 8.56
N ASN A 301 5.80 -9.10 7.50
CA ASN A 301 5.47 -7.67 7.61
C ASN A 301 4.08 -7.44 8.21
N THR A 302 3.07 -8.22 7.78
CA THR A 302 1.72 -8.21 8.37
C THR A 302 1.75 -8.43 9.89
N LEU A 303 2.48 -9.46 10.33
CA LEU A 303 2.57 -9.79 11.75
C LEU A 303 3.39 -8.75 12.53
N ALA A 304 4.48 -8.25 11.96
CA ALA A 304 5.33 -7.23 12.57
C ALA A 304 4.57 -5.91 12.77
N ILE A 305 3.97 -5.36 11.72
CA ILE A 305 3.22 -4.10 11.83
C ILE A 305 2.02 -4.24 12.78
N THR A 306 1.32 -5.37 12.72
CA THR A 306 0.21 -5.65 13.65
C THR A 306 0.69 -5.74 15.09
N GLY A 307 1.80 -6.42 15.36
CA GLY A 307 2.38 -6.54 16.69
C GLY A 307 2.79 -5.20 17.29
N ILE A 308 3.52 -4.39 16.52
CA ILE A 308 3.93 -3.03 16.91
C ILE A 308 2.69 -2.16 17.19
N SER A 309 1.77 -2.13 16.23
CA SER A 309 0.55 -1.31 16.34
C SER A 309 -0.35 -1.76 17.49
N PHE A 310 -0.46 -3.06 17.75
CA PHE A 310 -1.25 -3.58 18.86
C PHE A 310 -0.66 -3.20 20.21
N ALA A 311 0.67 -3.26 20.38
CA ALA A 311 1.33 -2.80 21.60
C ALA A 311 1.06 -1.30 21.85
N MET A 312 1.18 -0.46 20.82
CA MET A 312 0.84 0.96 20.91
C MET A 312 -0.66 1.18 21.19
N ALA A 313 -1.54 0.44 20.51
CA ALA A 313 -2.99 0.51 20.69
C ALA A 313 -3.42 0.09 22.12
N MET A 314 -2.73 -0.88 22.72
CA MET A 314 -2.97 -1.28 24.12
C MET A 314 -2.66 -0.13 25.08
N VAL A 315 -1.54 0.59 24.89
CA VAL A 315 -1.21 1.75 25.72
C VAL A 315 -2.26 2.85 25.55
N LEU A 316 -2.57 3.22 24.31
CA LEU A 316 -3.60 4.23 24.00
C LEU A 316 -4.96 3.84 24.53
N GLY A 317 -5.38 2.60 24.29
CA GLY A 317 -6.67 2.08 24.74
C GLY A 317 -6.82 2.05 26.25
N LEU A 318 -5.79 1.68 26.99
CA LEU A 318 -5.78 1.76 28.45
C LEU A 318 -5.87 3.21 28.93
N VAL A 319 -5.03 4.10 28.41
CA VAL A 319 -5.05 5.54 28.79
C VAL A 319 -6.43 6.15 28.52
N PHE A 320 -6.92 6.08 27.30
CA PHE A 320 -8.20 6.68 26.93
C PHE A 320 -9.41 5.93 27.54
N GLY A 321 -9.32 4.64 27.76
CA GLY A 321 -10.32 3.85 28.47
C GLY A 321 -10.48 4.29 29.92
N PHE A 322 -9.38 4.51 30.64
CA PHE A 322 -9.40 5.07 31.99
C PHE A 322 -9.91 6.52 32.02
N LEU A 323 -9.49 7.36 31.09
CA LEU A 323 -9.99 8.72 30.98
C LEU A 323 -11.50 8.74 30.74
N LYS A 324 -12.04 7.77 30.00
CA LYS A 324 -13.48 7.66 29.69
C LYS A 324 -14.34 7.31 30.92
N VAL A 325 -13.79 6.59 31.89
CA VAL A 325 -14.47 6.27 33.15
C VAL A 325 -14.21 7.30 34.27
N SER A 326 -13.39 8.32 33.99
CA SER A 326 -13.07 9.39 34.93
C SER A 326 -14.31 10.22 35.28
N SER A 327 -14.40 10.65 36.55
CA SER A 327 -15.40 11.62 37.00
C SER A 327 -15.13 13.04 36.45
N ASN A 328 -13.91 13.35 36.03
CA ASN A 328 -13.56 14.63 35.45
C ASN A 328 -14.13 14.76 34.02
N ILE A 329 -15.03 15.74 33.84
CA ILE A 329 -15.77 15.96 32.59
C ILE A 329 -14.81 16.32 31.42
N VAL A 330 -13.71 17.03 31.69
CA VAL A 330 -12.73 17.43 30.67
C VAL A 330 -11.97 16.22 30.17
N LEU A 331 -11.43 15.39 31.05
CA LEU A 331 -10.71 14.16 30.70
C LEU A 331 -11.61 13.18 29.95
N ARG A 332 -12.84 13.02 30.40
CA ARG A 332 -13.83 12.19 29.72
C ARG A 332 -14.20 12.77 28.35
N GLY A 333 -14.29 14.09 28.21
CA GLY A 333 -14.55 14.78 26.95
C GLY A 333 -13.44 14.52 25.92
N ILE A 334 -12.18 14.68 26.31
CA ILE A 334 -11.01 14.40 25.45
C ILE A 334 -11.05 12.94 24.96
N ALA A 335 -11.22 11.99 25.87
CA ALA A 335 -11.26 10.58 25.51
C ALA A 335 -12.46 10.25 24.59
N THR A 336 -13.61 10.87 24.83
CA THR A 336 -14.78 10.68 23.98
C THR A 336 -14.57 11.23 22.58
N THR A 337 -13.93 12.40 22.44
CA THR A 337 -13.59 13.00 21.14
C THR A 337 -12.62 12.11 20.37
N TYR A 338 -11.55 11.64 21.02
CA TYR A 338 -10.61 10.69 20.41
C TYR A 338 -11.31 9.43 19.88
N VAL A 339 -12.08 8.78 20.75
CA VAL A 339 -12.76 7.53 20.39
C VAL A 339 -13.78 7.75 19.27
N ASN A 340 -14.57 8.83 19.32
CA ASN A 340 -15.57 9.11 18.29
C ASN A 340 -14.91 9.47 16.96
N LEU A 341 -13.78 10.17 16.96
CA LEU A 341 -13.03 10.54 15.77
C LEU A 341 -12.52 9.29 15.03
N PHE A 342 -11.72 8.45 15.70
CA PHE A 342 -11.08 7.31 15.05
C PHE A 342 -12.05 6.15 14.76
N ARG A 343 -13.11 5.96 15.55
CA ARG A 343 -14.15 4.97 15.23
C ARG A 343 -15.20 5.46 14.24
N GLY A 344 -15.30 6.77 14.05
CA GLY A 344 -16.27 7.39 13.14
C GLY A 344 -15.73 7.66 11.75
N THR A 345 -14.43 7.38 11.50
CA THR A 345 -13.78 7.60 10.21
C THR A 345 -13.14 6.31 9.69
N PRO A 346 -13.15 6.07 8.36
CA PRO A 346 -12.53 4.89 7.76
C PRO A 346 -11.02 4.84 8.05
N VAL A 347 -10.48 3.64 8.30
CA VAL A 347 -9.04 3.42 8.54
C VAL A 347 -8.19 3.91 7.38
N LEU A 348 -8.65 3.67 6.15
CA LEU A 348 -7.94 4.06 4.92
C LEU A 348 -7.72 5.58 4.83
N VAL A 349 -8.69 6.38 5.27
CA VAL A 349 -8.53 7.86 5.31
C VAL A 349 -7.37 8.26 6.22
N TRP A 350 -7.17 7.54 7.34
CA TRP A 350 -6.05 7.78 8.24
C TRP A 350 -4.72 7.32 7.66
N ALA A 351 -4.70 6.21 6.89
CA ALA A 351 -3.50 5.75 6.18
C ALA A 351 -3.02 6.83 5.20
N PHE A 352 -3.88 7.34 4.35
CA PHE A 352 -3.57 8.43 3.42
C PHE A 352 -3.19 9.72 4.16
N PHE A 353 -3.90 10.07 5.22
CA PHE A 353 -3.57 11.27 6.00
C PHE A 353 -2.17 11.20 6.62
N PHE A 354 -1.79 10.07 7.23
CA PHE A 354 -0.49 9.95 7.89
C PHE A 354 0.66 9.79 6.88
N TYR A 355 0.42 9.16 5.74
CA TYR A 355 1.47 8.94 4.75
C TYR A 355 1.61 10.09 3.75
N PHE A 356 0.52 10.67 3.25
CA PHE A 356 0.57 11.77 2.29
C PHE A 356 0.23 13.14 2.89
N GLY A 357 -0.74 13.24 3.77
CA GLY A 357 -1.21 14.52 4.31
C GLY A 357 -0.35 15.09 5.43
N LEU A 358 0.17 14.24 6.33
CA LEU A 358 0.98 14.69 7.46
C LEU A 358 2.33 15.27 7.02
N PRO A 359 3.08 14.67 6.08
CA PRO A 359 4.32 15.24 5.54
C PRO A 359 4.16 16.66 5.04
N GLN A 360 3.10 16.94 4.28
CA GLN A 360 2.81 18.31 3.81
C GLN A 360 2.61 19.31 4.95
N LEU A 361 2.05 18.87 6.09
CA LEU A 361 1.82 19.73 7.25
C LEU A 361 3.09 20.01 8.07
N ILE A 362 3.96 19.01 8.21
CA ILE A 362 5.18 19.09 9.03
C ILE A 362 6.43 19.39 8.20
N GLN A 363 6.34 19.33 6.87
CA GLN A 363 7.45 19.50 5.92
C GLN A 363 8.62 18.54 6.21
N THR A 364 8.29 17.27 6.42
CA THR A 364 9.25 16.21 6.73
C THR A 364 8.62 14.89 6.27
N GLU A 365 9.39 14.04 5.63
CA GLU A 365 8.97 12.70 5.24
C GLU A 365 8.52 11.86 6.42
N VAL A 366 7.55 11.01 6.19
CA VAL A 366 7.06 10.04 7.17
C VAL A 366 7.30 8.63 6.64
N ASN A 367 8.16 7.90 7.31
CA ASN A 367 8.42 6.51 6.97
C ASN A 367 7.13 5.68 6.97
N ILE A 368 6.97 4.81 5.99
CA ILE A 368 5.76 4.00 5.77
C ILE A 368 5.38 3.13 6.97
N TRP A 369 6.36 2.57 7.69
CA TRP A 369 6.13 1.83 8.93
C TRP A 369 5.53 2.69 10.04
N VAL A 370 5.98 3.95 10.13
CA VAL A 370 5.45 4.92 11.10
C VAL A 370 4.02 5.30 10.73
N ALA A 371 3.75 5.60 9.46
CA ALA A 371 2.40 5.91 8.97
C ALA A 371 1.43 4.75 9.22
N GLY A 372 1.83 3.52 8.88
CA GLY A 372 1.05 2.30 9.12
C GLY A 372 0.82 2.04 10.61
N ALA A 373 1.86 2.16 11.44
CA ALA A 373 1.75 1.97 12.88
C ALA A 373 0.84 3.01 13.54
N LEU A 374 0.91 4.28 13.15
CA LEU A 374 0.00 5.34 13.62
C LEU A 374 -1.44 5.04 13.19
N THR A 375 -1.65 4.69 11.93
CA THR A 375 -2.96 4.36 11.39
C THR A 375 -3.65 3.26 12.20
N LEU A 376 -3.00 2.12 12.32
CA LEU A 376 -3.57 0.96 12.99
C LEU A 376 -3.67 1.17 14.50
N SER A 377 -2.66 1.76 15.14
CA SER A 377 -2.65 1.93 16.59
C SER A 377 -3.66 2.94 17.10
N LEU A 378 -3.84 4.07 16.42
CA LEU A 378 -4.81 5.09 16.81
C LEU A 378 -6.25 4.59 16.59
N ASN A 379 -6.48 3.89 15.48
CA ASN A 379 -7.78 3.29 15.23
C ASN A 379 -8.11 2.18 16.25
N ALA A 380 -7.26 1.18 16.38
CA ALA A 380 -7.47 0.07 17.32
C ALA A 380 -7.47 0.53 18.78
N GLY A 381 -6.66 1.52 19.14
CA GLY A 381 -6.64 2.13 20.48
C GLY A 381 -7.99 2.72 20.86
N ALA A 382 -8.74 3.29 19.90
CA ALA A 382 -10.08 3.80 20.15
C ALA A 382 -11.09 2.66 20.43
N TYR A 383 -10.97 1.53 19.73
CA TYR A 383 -11.77 0.33 20.04
C TYR A 383 -11.37 -0.30 21.38
N ILE A 384 -10.07 -0.40 21.67
CA ILE A 384 -9.59 -0.93 22.95
C ILE A 384 -10.02 -0.03 24.11
N ALA A 385 -10.05 1.30 23.94
CA ALA A 385 -10.57 2.21 24.97
C ALA A 385 -12.03 1.91 25.33
N GLU A 386 -12.87 1.53 24.38
CA GLU A 386 -14.24 1.09 24.63
C GLU A 386 -14.29 -0.30 25.29
N ILE A 387 -13.42 -1.22 24.87
CA ILE A 387 -13.29 -2.54 25.52
C ILE A 387 -12.92 -2.35 27.00
N VAL A 388 -11.95 -1.49 27.29
CA VAL A 388 -11.54 -1.17 28.67
C VAL A 388 -12.66 -0.54 29.47
N ARG A 389 -13.33 0.46 28.90
CA ARG A 389 -14.50 1.09 29.56
C ARG A 389 -15.59 0.07 29.84
N GLY A 390 -15.95 -0.75 28.84
CA GLY A 390 -16.96 -1.79 28.98
C GLY A 390 -16.60 -2.83 30.02
N GLY A 391 -15.35 -3.30 30.03
CA GLY A 391 -14.85 -4.28 30.98
C GLY A 391 -14.87 -3.77 32.42
N ILE A 392 -14.47 -2.51 32.64
CA ILE A 392 -14.55 -1.89 33.99
C ILE A 392 -16.01 -1.76 34.45
N GLN A 393 -16.90 -1.35 33.57
CA GLN A 393 -18.32 -1.16 33.88
C GLN A 393 -19.10 -2.49 34.02
N SER A 394 -18.57 -3.58 33.52
CA SER A 394 -19.17 -4.92 33.63
C SER A 394 -18.88 -5.63 34.98
N VAL A 395 -17.97 -5.08 35.78
CA VAL A 395 -17.71 -5.61 37.12
C VAL A 395 -18.88 -5.20 38.05
N ASP A 396 -19.45 -6.18 38.75
CA ASP A 396 -20.60 -5.94 39.65
C ASP A 396 -20.29 -4.84 40.66
N SER A 397 -21.21 -3.88 40.80
CA SER A 397 -21.07 -2.73 41.71
C SER A 397 -20.94 -3.14 43.17
N GLY A 398 -21.51 -4.29 43.57
CA GLY A 398 -21.39 -4.87 44.89
C GLY A 398 -19.95 -5.22 45.25
N GLN A 399 -19.09 -5.56 44.25
CA GLN A 399 -17.65 -5.78 44.49
C GLN A 399 -16.95 -4.49 44.93
N GLN A 400 -17.32 -3.37 44.32
CA GLN A 400 -16.78 -2.07 44.67
C GLN A 400 -17.31 -1.57 46.02
N GLU A 401 -18.59 -1.83 46.33
CA GLU A 401 -19.21 -1.49 47.62
C GLU A 401 -18.61 -2.32 48.77
N ALA A 402 -18.40 -3.63 48.55
CA ALA A 402 -17.72 -4.50 49.51
C ALA A 402 -16.29 -4.05 49.79
N ALA A 403 -15.54 -3.70 48.76
CA ALA A 403 -14.17 -3.18 48.89
C ALA A 403 -14.16 -1.87 49.74
N ARG A 404 -15.12 -0.98 49.51
CA ARG A 404 -15.26 0.26 50.28
C ARG A 404 -15.66 0.02 51.72
N SER A 405 -16.49 -0.98 51.98
CA SER A 405 -16.87 -1.40 53.34
C SER A 405 -15.67 -1.93 54.12
N LEU A 406 -14.66 -2.44 53.45
CA LEU A 406 -13.35 -2.84 54.01
C LEU A 406 -12.36 -1.66 54.12
N ALA A 407 -12.83 -0.42 54.04
CA ALA A 407 -12.07 0.81 54.14
C ALA A 407 -11.02 1.02 53.01
N LEU A 408 -11.16 0.33 51.88
CA LEU A 408 -10.30 0.59 50.71
C LEU A 408 -10.66 1.94 50.07
N THR A 409 -9.65 2.73 49.72
CA THR A 409 -9.87 3.95 48.93
C THR A 409 -10.36 3.59 47.53
N SER A 410 -10.95 4.53 46.80
CA SER A 410 -11.43 4.30 45.43
C SER A 410 -10.32 3.78 44.49
N GLY A 411 -9.09 4.31 44.61
CA GLY A 411 -7.96 3.84 43.84
C GLY A 411 -7.51 2.41 44.21
N GLN A 412 -7.54 2.06 45.51
CA GLN A 412 -7.25 0.70 45.99
C GLN A 412 -8.32 -0.29 45.54
N SER A 413 -9.60 0.08 45.65
CA SER A 413 -10.72 -0.72 45.12
C SER A 413 -10.60 -0.95 43.64
N MET A 414 -10.30 0.09 42.86
CA MET A 414 -10.04 -0.03 41.41
C MET A 414 -8.88 -1.01 41.13
N ARG A 415 -7.73 -0.81 41.79
CA ARG A 415 -6.49 -1.57 41.48
C ARG A 415 -6.57 -3.04 41.92
N TYR A 416 -7.11 -3.32 43.10
CA TYR A 416 -7.06 -4.64 43.71
C TYR A 416 -8.29 -5.50 43.50
N VAL A 417 -9.47 -4.88 43.21
CA VAL A 417 -10.73 -5.61 43.09
C VAL A 417 -11.30 -5.50 41.66
N VAL A 418 -11.43 -4.27 41.11
CA VAL A 418 -12.12 -4.06 39.83
C VAL A 418 -11.22 -4.46 38.67
N LEU A 419 -9.99 -3.94 38.58
CA LEU A 419 -9.11 -4.18 37.43
C LEU A 419 -8.79 -5.65 37.19
N PRO A 420 -8.46 -6.50 38.20
CA PRO A 420 -8.21 -7.91 37.94
C PRO A 420 -9.39 -8.66 37.34
N GLN A 421 -10.62 -8.29 37.75
CA GLN A 421 -11.86 -8.86 37.21
C GLN A 421 -12.14 -8.30 35.81
N ALA A 422 -12.00 -6.99 35.63
CA ALA A 422 -12.18 -6.33 34.34
C ALA A 422 -11.23 -6.91 33.28
N PHE A 423 -9.95 -7.16 33.62
CA PHE A 423 -9.00 -7.78 32.70
C PHE A 423 -9.49 -9.14 32.20
N LYS A 424 -9.98 -10.00 33.07
CA LYS A 424 -10.55 -11.30 32.68
C LYS A 424 -11.72 -11.15 31.71
N ILE A 425 -12.60 -10.17 31.97
CA ILE A 425 -13.76 -9.89 31.09
C ILE A 425 -13.33 -9.35 29.74
N MET A 426 -12.27 -8.51 29.68
CA MET A 426 -11.79 -7.86 28.45
C MET A 426 -10.98 -8.79 27.54
N THR A 427 -10.29 -9.81 28.10
CA THR A 427 -9.35 -10.65 27.37
C THR A 427 -9.89 -11.21 26.05
N PRO A 428 -11.11 -11.79 25.96
CA PRO A 428 -11.64 -12.30 24.71
C PRO A 428 -11.83 -11.20 23.64
N SER A 429 -12.27 -10.00 24.08
CA SER A 429 -12.45 -8.85 23.18
C SER A 429 -11.12 -8.29 22.67
N LEU A 430 -10.07 -8.29 23.50
CA LEU A 430 -8.73 -7.86 23.10
C LEU A 430 -8.12 -8.84 22.08
N ILE A 431 -8.32 -10.14 22.28
CA ILE A 431 -7.91 -11.17 21.31
C ILE A 431 -8.62 -10.94 19.96
N ASN A 432 -9.93 -10.70 20.00
CA ASN A 432 -10.68 -10.40 18.77
C ASN A 432 -10.19 -9.13 18.09
N GLN A 433 -9.82 -8.10 18.86
CA GLN A 433 -9.27 -6.86 18.30
C GLN A 433 -7.92 -7.09 17.61
N LEU A 434 -7.05 -7.95 18.15
CA LEU A 434 -5.80 -8.34 17.49
C LEU A 434 -6.06 -9.03 16.14
N VAL A 435 -7.03 -9.94 16.08
CA VAL A 435 -7.42 -10.61 14.82
C VAL A 435 -7.98 -9.60 13.80
N ILE A 436 -8.76 -8.62 14.25
CA ILE A 436 -9.26 -7.55 13.37
C ILE A 436 -8.07 -6.75 12.81
N MET A 437 -7.09 -6.39 13.63
CA MET A 437 -5.93 -5.61 13.19
C MET A 437 -5.08 -6.33 12.13
N ILE A 438 -4.96 -7.67 12.19
CA ILE A 438 -4.29 -8.45 11.13
C ILE A 438 -5.02 -8.27 9.79
N LYS A 439 -6.35 -8.22 9.79
CA LYS A 439 -7.12 -7.98 8.57
C LYS A 439 -7.04 -6.53 8.11
N ASP A 440 -7.11 -5.59 9.07
CA ASP A 440 -7.06 -4.16 8.77
C ASP A 440 -5.68 -3.74 8.24
N SER A 441 -4.59 -4.51 8.54
CA SER A 441 -3.27 -4.22 7.98
C SER A 441 -3.25 -4.34 6.44
N SER A 442 -4.13 -5.15 5.85
CA SER A 442 -4.26 -5.25 4.38
C SER A 442 -4.67 -3.94 3.72
N LEU A 443 -5.33 -3.01 4.46
CA LEU A 443 -5.67 -1.69 3.93
C LEU A 443 -4.43 -0.80 3.70
N LEU A 444 -3.29 -1.14 4.32
CA LEU A 444 -2.04 -0.42 4.12
C LEU A 444 -1.42 -0.66 2.74
N LEU A 445 -1.89 -1.66 1.98
CA LEU A 445 -1.49 -1.85 0.59
C LEU A 445 -1.72 -0.56 -0.23
N ALA A 446 -2.76 0.20 0.09
CA ALA A 446 -3.10 1.45 -0.61
C ALA A 446 -2.05 2.57 -0.46
N ILE A 447 -1.15 2.46 0.51
CA ILE A 447 0.01 3.35 0.66
C ILE A 447 1.33 2.66 0.28
N GLY A 448 1.28 1.49 -0.37
CA GLY A 448 2.46 0.74 -0.79
C GLY A 448 3.14 -0.10 0.31
N PHE A 449 2.48 -0.35 1.45
CA PHE A 449 3.08 -1.16 2.51
C PHE A 449 3.12 -2.64 2.13
N GLY A 450 4.32 -3.23 2.07
CA GLY A 450 4.59 -4.58 1.59
C GLY A 450 4.10 -5.71 2.51
N GLU A 451 2.82 -5.72 2.87
CA GLU A 451 2.17 -6.78 3.64
C GLU A 451 1.69 -7.93 2.73
N LEU A 452 1.06 -8.96 3.30
CA LEU A 452 0.72 -10.19 2.58
C LEU A 452 -0.16 -9.96 1.34
N LEU A 453 -1.20 -9.11 1.42
CA LEU A 453 -2.08 -8.85 0.29
C LEU A 453 -1.38 -8.01 -0.78
N TYR A 454 -0.52 -7.07 -0.38
CA TYR A 454 0.34 -6.32 -1.30
C TYR A 454 1.25 -7.26 -2.10
N GLN A 455 1.94 -8.20 -1.42
CA GLN A 455 2.79 -9.18 -2.12
C GLN A 455 1.98 -10.07 -3.07
N ALA A 456 0.78 -10.50 -2.66
CA ALA A 456 -0.11 -11.24 -3.54
C ALA A 456 -0.48 -10.42 -4.78
N GLN A 457 -0.76 -9.11 -4.60
CA GLN A 457 -1.05 -8.20 -5.70
C GLN A 457 0.10 -8.10 -6.69
N GLN A 458 1.35 -7.94 -6.20
CA GLN A 458 2.52 -7.89 -7.06
C GLN A 458 2.66 -9.18 -7.91
N ILE A 459 2.46 -10.34 -7.29
CA ILE A 459 2.58 -11.64 -7.96
C ILE A 459 1.52 -11.78 -9.06
N TYR A 460 0.25 -11.48 -8.75
CA TYR A 460 -0.79 -11.65 -9.78
C TYR A 460 -0.74 -10.54 -10.85
N ALA A 461 -0.16 -9.38 -10.54
CA ALA A 461 0.08 -8.33 -11.54
C ALA A 461 1.10 -8.79 -12.61
N ALA A 462 2.10 -9.56 -12.21
CA ALA A 462 3.11 -10.09 -13.12
C ALA A 462 2.65 -11.31 -13.94
N ASN A 463 1.66 -12.09 -13.45
CA ASN A 463 1.32 -13.37 -14.08
C ASN A 463 -0.17 -13.52 -14.47
N PHE A 464 -0.99 -12.52 -14.22
CA PHE A 464 -2.44 -12.48 -14.51
C PHE A 464 -3.26 -13.66 -13.92
N ARG A 465 -2.73 -14.36 -12.88
CA ARG A 465 -3.39 -15.49 -12.19
C ARG A 465 -3.99 -15.05 -10.86
N VAL A 466 -4.86 -14.07 -10.90
CA VAL A 466 -5.46 -13.41 -9.73
C VAL A 466 -6.16 -14.41 -8.81
N THR A 467 -6.99 -15.26 -9.35
CA THR A 467 -7.82 -16.22 -8.57
C THR A 467 -6.96 -17.17 -7.75
N GLU A 468 -5.93 -17.76 -8.34
CA GLU A 468 -5.06 -18.73 -7.66
C GLU A 468 -4.20 -18.06 -6.59
N VAL A 469 -3.60 -16.92 -6.91
CA VAL A 469 -2.74 -16.19 -5.97
C VAL A 469 -3.56 -15.67 -4.79
N LEU A 470 -4.75 -15.11 -5.01
CA LEU A 470 -5.64 -14.68 -3.93
C LEU A 470 -6.14 -15.86 -3.08
N ALA A 471 -6.38 -17.04 -3.69
CA ALA A 471 -6.72 -18.25 -2.93
C ALA A 471 -5.56 -18.69 -2.03
N ILE A 472 -4.31 -18.66 -2.52
CA ILE A 472 -3.11 -18.97 -1.73
C ILE A 472 -2.95 -17.95 -0.58
N ALA A 473 -3.01 -16.65 -0.87
CA ALA A 473 -2.92 -15.59 0.15
C ALA A 473 -4.03 -15.71 1.20
N GLY A 474 -5.28 -15.96 0.77
CA GLY A 474 -6.42 -16.20 1.65
C GLY A 474 -6.21 -17.39 2.58
N LEU A 475 -5.62 -18.47 2.07
CA LEU A 475 -5.27 -19.66 2.87
C LEU A 475 -4.18 -19.34 3.89
N ILE A 476 -3.16 -18.57 3.52
CA ILE A 476 -2.08 -18.12 4.43
C ILE A 476 -2.67 -17.24 5.55
N TYR A 477 -3.53 -16.26 5.22
CA TYR A 477 -4.25 -15.46 6.22
C TYR A 477 -5.07 -16.35 7.17
N PHE A 478 -5.83 -17.28 6.62
CA PHE A 478 -6.65 -18.19 7.42
C PHE A 478 -5.81 -19.00 8.40
N ILE A 479 -4.71 -19.60 7.94
CA ILE A 479 -3.81 -20.39 8.79
C ILE A 479 -3.18 -19.52 9.87
N ALA A 480 -2.66 -18.34 9.52
CA ALA A 480 -2.04 -17.42 10.46
C ALA A 480 -3.02 -16.96 11.55
N ILE A 481 -4.23 -16.53 11.17
CA ILE A 481 -5.28 -16.10 12.10
C ILE A 481 -5.75 -17.27 12.97
N TYR A 482 -5.92 -18.46 12.40
CA TYR A 482 -6.32 -19.66 13.13
C TYR A 482 -5.29 -20.07 14.21
N LEU A 483 -4.00 -20.07 13.85
CA LEU A 483 -2.92 -20.39 14.78
C LEU A 483 -2.82 -19.34 15.90
N LEU A 484 -2.90 -18.05 15.55
CA LEU A 484 -2.90 -16.96 16.51
C LEU A 484 -4.08 -17.06 17.47
N THR A 485 -5.28 -17.33 16.96
CA THR A 485 -6.49 -17.47 17.76
C THR A 485 -6.37 -18.67 18.72
N LYS A 486 -5.83 -19.79 18.27
CA LYS A 486 -5.55 -20.95 19.15
C LYS A 486 -4.55 -20.61 20.26
N LEU A 487 -3.46 -19.91 19.92
CA LEU A 487 -2.46 -19.48 20.88
C LEU A 487 -3.08 -18.54 21.94
N ALA A 488 -3.84 -17.55 21.47
CA ALA A 488 -4.52 -16.59 22.32
C ALA A 488 -5.53 -17.27 23.26
N ASN A 489 -6.33 -18.23 22.76
CA ASN A 489 -7.27 -19.00 23.57
C ASN A 489 -6.55 -19.91 24.59
N PHE A 490 -5.35 -20.41 24.25
CA PHE A 490 -4.53 -21.16 25.22
C PHE A 490 -4.03 -20.25 26.35
N VAL A 491 -3.59 -19.02 26.04
CA VAL A 491 -3.18 -18.01 27.02
C VAL A 491 -4.37 -17.61 27.88
N ASP A 492 -5.54 -17.36 27.29
CA ASP A 492 -6.78 -17.00 28.00
C ASP A 492 -7.16 -18.08 29.03
N LYS A 493 -7.12 -19.36 28.65
CA LYS A 493 -7.36 -20.45 29.58
C LYS A 493 -6.40 -20.48 30.76
N LYS A 494 -5.11 -20.14 30.54
CA LYS A 494 -4.11 -20.08 31.63
C LYS A 494 -4.30 -18.90 32.58
N VAL A 495 -4.82 -17.77 32.06
CA VAL A 495 -5.06 -16.55 32.85
C VAL A 495 -6.38 -16.64 33.63
N ASN A 496 -7.38 -17.36 33.10
CA ASN A 496 -8.72 -17.44 33.67
C ASN A 496 -8.95 -18.67 34.59
N HIS A 497 -7.98 -19.59 34.61
CA HIS A 497 -7.88 -20.68 35.58
C HIS A 497 -6.73 -20.46 36.55
#